data_d2d911e37da1a95459b4cf3cc5551bba
#
_entry.id   d2d911e37da1a95459b4cf3cc5551bba
#
_cell.length_a   1.000
_cell.length_b   1.000
_cell.length_c   1.000
_cell.angle_alpha   90.00
_cell.angle_beta   90.00
_cell.angle_gamma   90.00
#
_symmetry.space_group_name_H-M   'P 1'
#
loop_
_entity.id
_entity.type
_entity.pdbx_description
1 polymer ?
#
loop_
_entity_poly.entity_id
_entity_poly.type
_entity_poly.pdbx_seq_one_letter_code
_entity_poly.pdbx_strand_id
1 'polypeptide(L)' 'MPDRQEGFVILALESSADRASAAVARPGMPGIQHLHKARHGHAALISELARTALAEA' A
#
# COMPACT_ATOMS: atom_id res chain seq x y z
N MET A 1 7.90 -26.73 1.11
CA MET A 1 7.54 -26.12 0.92
C MET A 1 7.81 -25.07 0.84
N PRO A 2 7.98 -24.79 0.57
CA PRO A 2 8.44 -23.81 0.75
C PRO A 2 8.32 -22.74 0.01
N ASP A 3 8.38 -22.49 -0.64
CA ASP A 3 8.36 -21.49 -1.31
C ASP A 3 7.14 -20.84 -1.37
N ARG A 4 6.40 -20.79 -0.45
CA ARG A 4 5.31 -20.10 -0.36
C ARG A 4 5.50 -18.68 -0.49
N GLN A 5 6.61 -18.10 -0.23
CA GLN A 5 6.84 -16.71 -0.25
C GLN A 5 6.75 -16.11 -1.61
N GLU A 6 6.89 -16.92 -2.63
CA GLU A 6 6.81 -16.40 -3.95
C GLU A 6 5.47 -15.85 -4.31
N GLY A 7 4.44 -16.30 -3.62
CA GLY A 7 3.11 -15.92 -3.99
C GLY A 7 2.50 -14.87 -3.13
N PHE A 8 3.22 -14.30 -2.14
CA PHE A 8 2.52 -13.40 -1.26
C PHE A 8 2.82 -11.95 -1.61
N VAL A 9 1.89 -11.08 -1.21
CA VAL A 9 1.99 -9.67 -1.40
C VAL A 9 1.68 -9.04 -0.07
N ILE A 10 2.48 -8.06 0.34
CA ILE A 10 2.25 -7.36 1.58
C ILE A 10 1.71 -5.98 1.23
N LEU A 11 0.56 -5.64 1.81
CA LEU A 11 -0.03 -4.32 1.67
C LEU A 11 0.00 -3.66 3.05
N ALA A 12 0.66 -2.55 3.16
CA ALA A 12 0.75 -1.80 4.40
C ALA A 12 0.02 -0.49 4.25
N LEU A 13 -0.83 -0.17 5.20
CA LEU A 13 -1.61 1.05 5.19
C LEU A 13 -1.31 1.85 6.44
N GLU A 14 -1.26 3.15 6.30
CA GLU A 14 -0.97 4.01 7.44
C GLU A 14 -1.72 5.31 7.28
N SER A 15 -2.18 5.86 8.38
CA SER A 15 -2.86 7.14 8.36
C SER A 15 -2.53 7.88 9.64
N SER A 16 -2.34 9.17 9.53
CA SER A 16 -2.15 10.05 10.67
C SER A 16 -3.03 11.27 10.46
N ALA A 17 -2.88 12.28 11.30
CA ALA A 17 -3.84 13.40 11.30
C ALA A 17 -3.95 14.07 9.93
N ASP A 18 -2.84 14.16 9.20
CA ASP A 18 -2.84 14.94 7.97
C ASP A 18 -2.31 14.18 6.78
N ARG A 19 -2.17 12.86 6.84
CA ARG A 19 -1.67 12.12 5.69
C ARG A 19 -2.12 10.67 5.73
N ALA A 20 -2.10 10.05 4.57
CA ALA A 20 -2.39 8.65 4.42
C ALA A 20 -1.39 8.05 3.46
N SER A 21 -1.07 6.77 3.63
CA SER A 21 -0.15 6.12 2.71
C SER A 21 -0.53 4.66 2.53
N ALA A 22 -0.11 4.12 1.41
CA ALA A 22 -0.26 2.70 1.11
C ALA A 22 1.02 2.23 0.45
N ALA A 23 1.45 1.05 0.80
CA ALA A 23 2.66 0.47 0.24
C ALA A 23 2.42 -0.99 -0.08
N VAL A 24 2.99 -1.46 -1.17
CA VAL A 24 2.89 -2.84 -1.58
C VAL A 24 4.29 -3.39 -1.77
N ALA A 25 4.53 -4.58 -1.25
CA ALA A 25 5.82 -5.24 -1.40
C ALA A 25 5.59 -6.67 -1.86
N ARG A 26 6.45 -7.13 -2.76
CA ARG A 26 6.45 -8.50 -3.23
C ARG A 26 7.87 -9.02 -3.22
N PRO A 27 8.06 -10.33 -3.05
CA PRO A 27 9.41 -10.88 -3.10
C PRO A 27 10.05 -10.62 -4.45
N GLY A 28 11.28 -10.15 -4.44
CA GLY A 28 12.03 -9.97 -5.66
C GLY A 28 11.67 -8.75 -6.49
N MET A 29 10.80 -7.88 -5.98
CA MET A 29 10.38 -6.70 -6.72
C MET A 29 10.60 -5.46 -5.88
N PRO A 30 10.84 -4.31 -6.49
CA PRO A 30 10.92 -3.07 -5.73
C PRO A 30 9.59 -2.76 -5.07
N GLY A 31 9.62 -2.15 -3.92
CA GLY A 31 8.40 -1.75 -3.24
C GLY A 31 7.76 -0.56 -3.92
N ILE A 32 6.46 -0.47 -3.79
CA ILE A 32 5.69 0.64 -4.32
C ILE A 32 4.99 1.32 -3.16
N GLN A 33 5.09 2.65 -3.09
CA GLN A 33 4.49 3.38 -2.00
C GLN A 33 3.85 4.65 -2.52
N HIS A 34 2.67 4.96 -2.01
CA HIS A 34 1.98 6.21 -2.31
C HIS A 34 1.66 6.92 -1.01
N LEU A 35 1.97 8.19 -0.95
CA LEU A 35 1.72 9.01 0.22
C LEU A 35 0.92 10.22 -0.22
N HIS A 36 -0.09 10.58 0.54
CA HIS A 36 -0.91 11.73 0.22
C HIS A 36 -1.21 12.50 1.49
N LYS A 37 -1.08 13.82 1.43
CA LYS A 37 -1.39 14.67 2.56
C LYS A 37 -2.81 15.16 2.44
N ALA A 38 -3.60 14.91 3.44
CA ALA A 38 -4.99 15.33 3.46
C ALA A 38 -5.48 15.36 4.88
N ARG A 39 -6.26 16.36 5.21
CA ARG A 39 -6.78 16.47 6.57
C ARG A 39 -8.05 15.69 6.76
N HIS A 40 -8.77 15.42 5.71
CA HIS A 40 -10.07 14.78 5.79
C HIS A 40 -10.18 13.68 4.75
N GLY A 41 -11.14 12.80 4.93
CA GLY A 41 -11.43 11.77 3.94
C GLY A 41 -10.43 10.66 3.91
N HIS A 42 -9.74 10.39 5.02
CA HIS A 42 -8.69 9.38 5.02
C HIS A 42 -9.20 8.00 4.68
N ALA A 43 -10.42 7.65 5.09
CA ALA A 43 -10.92 6.31 4.81
C ALA A 43 -11.04 6.06 3.30
N ALA A 44 -11.62 7.02 2.58
CA ALA A 44 -11.75 6.88 1.14
C ALA A 44 -10.40 6.98 0.46
N LEU A 45 -9.54 7.86 0.97
CA LEU A 45 -8.22 8.06 0.39
C LEU A 45 -7.36 6.82 0.52
N ILE A 46 -7.40 6.16 1.68
CA ILE A 46 -6.62 4.96 1.89
C ILE A 46 -7.07 3.85 0.95
N SER A 47 -8.38 3.71 0.74
CA SER A 47 -8.88 2.73 -0.20
C SER A 47 -8.37 2.98 -1.60
N GLU A 48 -8.35 4.24 -2.02
CA GLU A 48 -7.85 4.56 -3.34
C GLU A 48 -6.37 4.35 -3.45
N LEU A 49 -5.61 4.74 -2.44
CA LEU A 49 -4.17 4.53 -2.46
C LEU A 49 -3.84 3.05 -2.50
N ALA A 50 -4.57 2.25 -1.74
CA ALA A 50 -4.35 0.80 -1.74
C ALA A 50 -4.63 0.22 -3.12
N ARG A 51 -5.71 0.64 -3.75
CA ARG A 51 -6.06 0.14 -5.07
C ARG A 51 -5.00 0.52 -6.09
N THR A 52 -4.53 1.76 -6.03
CA THR A 52 -3.51 2.23 -6.94
C THR A 52 -2.21 1.48 -6.75
N ALA A 53 -1.78 1.30 -5.51
CA ALA A 53 -0.53 0.60 -5.22
C ALA A 53 -0.60 -0.84 -5.69
N LEU A 54 -1.72 -1.50 -5.45
CA LEU A 54 -1.88 -2.89 -5.87
C LEU A 54 -1.90 -3.02 -7.39
N ALA A 55 -2.48 -2.05 -8.07
CA ALA A 55 -2.53 -2.09 -9.52
C ALA A 55 -1.14 -1.89 -10.13
N GLU A 56 -0.29 -1.12 -9.47
CA GLU A 56 1.05 -0.89 -9.97
C GLU A 56 2.00 -2.03 -9.63
N ALA A 57 1.66 -2.79 -8.64
CA ALA A 57 2.49 -3.92 -8.26
C ALA A 57 2.15 -5.14 -9.12
#